data_f9c5016720bb86985d20bb926bce8885
#
_entry.id   f9c5016720bb86985d20bb926bce8885
#
_cell.length_a   1.000
_cell.length_b   1.000
_cell.length_c   1.000
_cell.angle_alpha   90.00
_cell.angle_beta   90.00
_cell.angle_gamma   90.00
#
_symmetry.space_group_name_H-M   'P 1'
#
loop_
_entity.id
_entity.type
_entity.pdbx_description
1 polymer ?
#
loop_
_entity_poly.entity_id
_entity_poly.type
_entity_poly.pdbx_seq_one_letter_code
_entity_poly.pdbx_strand_id
1 'polypeptide(L)'
;ISPDIKKFMKYWNSSGSEYTKFENITGHEILKFDAYVHITSPIRRLVDLLNIMILQEKLNIKTMSDDGRKFYDYWINSLEYINTTMKSVRKVQNDCNLLSLCTDNYELLDKELDGFIFDKTRRDKTQRDSTYQYMVYLPKIKMVNQYTSKFNIDNMTMQKFKIYMFQDEVNLKKKIRLERNC
;
A
#
# COMPACT_ATOMS: atom_id res chain seq x y z
N ILE A 1 -20.00 5.82 -9.37
CA ILE A 1 -18.96 5.87 -8.31
C ILE A 1 -19.12 7.21 -7.60
N SER A 2 -19.29 7.15 -6.25
CA SER A 2 -19.47 8.35 -5.44
C SER A 2 -18.24 9.28 -5.49
N PRO A 3 -18.41 10.59 -5.23
CA PRO A 3 -17.29 11.54 -5.18
C PRO A 3 -16.20 11.11 -4.18
N ASP A 4 -16.59 10.52 -3.05
CA ASP A 4 -15.66 10.06 -2.01
C ASP A 4 -14.80 8.89 -2.49
N ILE A 5 -15.38 7.96 -3.25
CA ILE A 5 -14.62 6.85 -3.84
C ILE A 5 -13.67 7.36 -4.91
N LYS A 6 -14.10 8.32 -5.76
CA LYS A 6 -13.20 8.96 -6.74
C LYS A 6 -12.02 9.65 -6.05
N LYS A 7 -12.28 10.37 -4.96
CA LYS A 7 -11.23 11.03 -4.16
C LYS A 7 -10.30 10.01 -3.52
N PHE A 8 -10.85 8.93 -2.96
CA PHE A 8 -10.07 7.83 -2.41
C PHE A 8 -9.17 7.18 -3.47
N MET A 9 -9.72 6.81 -4.64
CA MET A 9 -8.94 6.17 -5.72
C MET A 9 -7.80 7.07 -6.21
N LYS A 10 -8.05 8.37 -6.35
CA LYS A 10 -7.00 9.34 -6.70
C LYS A 10 -5.87 9.35 -5.67
N TYR A 11 -6.22 9.33 -4.38
CA TYR A 11 -5.24 9.25 -3.29
C TYR A 11 -4.51 7.91 -3.27
N TRP A 12 -5.24 6.80 -3.45
CA TRP A 12 -4.69 5.45 -3.46
C TRP A 12 -3.64 5.27 -4.56
N ASN A 13 -3.96 5.66 -5.78
CA ASN A 13 -3.06 5.57 -6.92
C ASN A 13 -1.76 6.37 -6.69
N SER A 14 -1.86 7.53 -6.05
CA SER A 14 -0.68 8.34 -5.72
C SER A 14 0.13 7.79 -4.54
N SER A 15 -0.52 7.20 -3.55
CA SER A 15 0.16 6.64 -2.37
C SER A 15 0.87 5.32 -2.68
N GLY A 16 0.47 4.64 -3.76
CA GLY A 16 1.10 3.43 -4.28
C GLY A 16 2.35 3.66 -5.13
N SER A 17 2.76 4.92 -5.34
CA SER A 17 3.91 5.27 -6.15
C SER A 17 5.19 4.58 -5.68
N GLU A 18 5.95 4.09 -6.64
CA GLU A 18 7.25 3.48 -6.41
C GLU A 18 8.36 4.52 -6.59
N TYR A 19 9.45 4.33 -5.85
CA TYR A 19 10.66 5.08 -6.12
C TYR A 19 11.32 4.52 -7.38
N THR A 20 11.64 5.40 -8.30
CA THR A 20 12.31 5.07 -9.56
C THR A 20 13.54 5.94 -9.77
N LYS A 21 14.49 5.48 -10.59
CA LYS A 21 15.59 6.34 -11.03
C LYS A 21 15.04 7.45 -11.95
N PHE A 22 15.75 8.57 -12.01
CA PHE A 22 15.34 9.75 -12.77
C PHE A 22 15.00 9.43 -14.24
N GLU A 23 15.76 8.54 -14.86
CA GLU A 23 15.58 8.13 -16.26
C GLU A 23 14.23 7.43 -16.54
N ASN A 24 13.58 6.90 -15.47
CA ASN A 24 12.35 6.11 -15.56
C ASN A 24 11.13 6.87 -15.00
N ILE A 25 11.24 8.19 -14.80
CA ILE A 25 10.13 8.98 -14.21
C ILE A 25 9.02 9.16 -15.25
N THR A 26 7.80 8.88 -14.83
CA THR A 26 6.57 9.07 -15.62
C THR A 26 5.74 10.28 -15.18
N GLY A 27 6.27 11.11 -14.28
CA GLY A 27 5.56 12.24 -13.69
C GLY A 27 4.72 11.88 -12.46
N HIS A 28 4.14 12.90 -11.84
CA HIS A 28 3.29 12.76 -10.66
C HIS A 28 1.87 13.24 -10.97
N GLU A 29 0.95 12.31 -11.24
CA GLU A 29 -0.41 12.62 -11.74
C GLU A 29 -1.21 13.62 -10.90
N ILE A 30 -1.13 13.52 -9.56
CA ILE A 30 -1.91 14.39 -8.68
C ILE A 30 -1.34 15.80 -8.63
N LEU A 31 -0.02 15.94 -8.52
CA LEU A 31 0.64 17.23 -8.43
C LEU A 31 0.86 17.86 -9.81
N LYS A 32 0.67 17.09 -10.88
CA LYS A 32 0.92 17.52 -12.27
C LYS A 32 2.35 18.04 -12.47
N PHE A 33 3.32 17.44 -11.79
CA PHE A 33 4.73 17.71 -11.96
C PHE A 33 5.37 16.60 -12.78
N ASP A 34 6.36 16.95 -13.58
CA ASP A 34 7.13 15.99 -14.36
C ASP A 34 7.98 15.08 -13.45
N ALA A 35 8.37 15.57 -12.29
CA ALA A 35 9.08 14.81 -11.28
C ALA A 35 8.70 15.28 -9.87
N TYR A 36 8.73 14.35 -8.91
CA TYR A 36 8.55 14.65 -7.49
C TYR A 36 9.61 13.95 -6.66
N VAL A 37 10.31 14.70 -5.84
CA VAL A 37 11.45 14.24 -5.04
C VAL A 37 11.14 14.36 -3.55
N HIS A 38 11.35 13.29 -2.81
CA HIS A 38 11.27 13.28 -1.37
C HIS A 38 12.62 13.69 -0.76
N ILE A 39 12.66 14.78 0.01
CA ILE A 39 13.88 15.29 0.68
C ILE A 39 13.64 15.78 2.12
N THR A 40 12.39 15.72 2.60
CA THR A 40 12.00 16.44 3.83
C THR A 40 12.10 15.62 5.11
N SER A 41 12.35 14.32 5.02
CA SER A 41 12.33 13.43 6.19
C SER A 41 13.44 12.37 6.17
N PRO A 42 14.73 12.75 6.08
CA PRO A 42 15.86 11.82 5.90
C PRO A 42 16.10 10.89 7.09
N ILE A 43 15.64 11.27 8.29
CA ILE A 43 15.78 10.46 9.51
C ILE A 43 14.96 9.17 9.43
N ARG A 44 13.81 9.19 8.75
CA ARG A 44 12.86 8.05 8.70
C ARG A 44 12.63 7.50 7.30
N ARG A 45 13.12 8.16 6.27
CA ARG A 45 13.01 7.70 4.88
C ARG A 45 14.39 7.69 4.22
N LEU A 46 14.86 6.48 3.94
CA LEU A 46 16.18 6.29 3.31
C LEU A 46 16.31 7.04 1.97
N VAL A 47 15.24 7.03 1.16
CA VAL A 47 15.25 7.72 -0.14
C VAL A 47 15.43 9.22 0.01
N ASP A 48 14.87 9.85 1.05
CA ASP A 48 15.09 11.26 1.32
C ASP A 48 16.59 11.55 1.62
N LEU A 49 17.24 10.65 2.38
CA LEU A 49 18.66 10.76 2.65
C LEU A 49 19.48 10.64 1.35
N LEU A 50 19.19 9.65 0.52
CA LEU A 50 19.88 9.46 -0.77
C LEU A 50 19.71 10.69 -1.68
N ASN A 51 18.50 11.22 -1.74
CA ASN A 51 18.21 12.42 -2.54
C ASN A 51 18.94 13.66 -2.01
N ILE A 52 19.06 13.83 -0.68
CA ILE A 52 19.85 14.92 -0.08
C ILE A 52 21.34 14.75 -0.41
N MET A 53 21.86 13.54 -0.28
CA MET A 53 23.29 13.27 -0.58
C MET A 53 23.65 13.67 -2.01
N ILE A 54 22.86 13.21 -2.99
CA ILE A 54 23.12 13.54 -4.39
C ILE A 54 22.87 15.02 -4.71
N LEU A 55 21.86 15.64 -4.08
CA LEU A 55 21.57 17.05 -4.27
C LEU A 55 22.72 17.93 -3.76
N GLN A 56 23.25 17.65 -2.57
CA GLN A 56 24.39 18.41 -2.01
C GLN A 56 25.63 18.30 -2.90
N GLU A 57 25.88 17.12 -3.46
CA GLU A 57 27.00 16.92 -4.37
C GLU A 57 26.80 17.67 -5.71
N LYS A 58 25.61 17.59 -6.31
CA LYS A 58 25.30 18.28 -7.56
C LYS A 58 25.33 19.80 -7.45
N LEU A 59 24.99 20.31 -6.27
CA LEU A 59 25.06 21.75 -5.97
C LEU A 59 26.46 22.18 -5.51
N ASN A 60 27.47 21.30 -5.50
CA ASN A 60 28.83 21.55 -5.01
C ASN A 60 28.87 22.05 -3.56
N ILE A 61 27.88 21.70 -2.74
CA ILE A 61 27.84 22.03 -1.31
C ILE A 61 28.80 21.12 -0.53
N LYS A 62 28.76 19.83 -0.84
CA LYS A 62 29.57 18.79 -0.20
C LYS A 62 29.81 17.63 -1.13
N THR A 63 31.07 17.21 -1.27
CA THR A 63 31.44 15.99 -1.98
C THR A 63 31.24 14.76 -1.09
N MET A 64 30.69 13.68 -1.62
CA MET A 64 30.59 12.42 -0.89
C MET A 64 31.98 11.84 -0.65
N SER A 65 32.19 11.28 0.55
CA SER A 65 33.36 10.41 0.80
C SER A 65 33.22 9.11 0.03
N ASP A 66 34.32 8.34 -0.09
CA ASP A 66 34.29 7.03 -0.75
C ASP A 66 33.28 6.07 -0.13
N ASP A 67 33.18 6.05 1.19
CA ASP A 67 32.19 5.21 1.88
C ASP A 67 30.76 5.73 1.70
N GLY A 68 30.60 7.06 1.67
CA GLY A 68 29.32 7.69 1.33
C GLY A 68 28.86 7.33 -0.08
N ARG A 69 29.79 7.29 -1.05
CA ARG A 69 29.53 6.87 -2.43
C ARG A 69 29.11 5.40 -2.49
N LYS A 70 29.85 4.49 -1.85
CA LYS A 70 29.49 3.07 -1.78
C LYS A 70 28.10 2.85 -1.16
N PHE A 71 27.80 3.57 -0.09
CA PHE A 71 26.47 3.52 0.55
C PHE A 71 25.37 3.99 -0.42
N TYR A 72 25.55 5.13 -1.08
CA TYR A 72 24.61 5.64 -2.06
C TYR A 72 24.38 4.66 -3.21
N ASP A 73 25.44 4.15 -3.84
CA ASP A 73 25.38 3.24 -4.98
C ASP A 73 24.69 1.93 -4.60
N TYR A 74 24.96 1.40 -3.43
CA TYR A 74 24.30 0.19 -2.93
C TYR A 74 22.77 0.38 -2.85
N TRP A 75 22.32 1.47 -2.22
CA TRP A 75 20.90 1.68 -1.99
C TRP A 75 20.14 2.14 -3.23
N ILE A 76 20.75 2.93 -4.11
CA ILE A 76 20.08 3.32 -5.35
C ILE A 76 19.90 2.13 -6.31
N ASN A 77 20.77 1.12 -6.22
CA ASN A 77 20.60 -0.13 -6.95
C ASN A 77 19.65 -1.14 -6.25
N SER A 78 19.28 -0.86 -5.01
CA SER A 78 18.35 -1.69 -4.20
C SER A 78 16.94 -1.08 -4.12
N LEU A 79 16.53 -0.21 -5.05
CA LEU A 79 15.22 0.46 -5.03
C LEU A 79 14.04 -0.53 -5.03
N GLU A 80 14.16 -1.67 -5.72
CA GLU A 80 13.13 -2.71 -5.71
C GLU A 80 12.90 -3.26 -4.29
N TYR A 81 13.98 -3.51 -3.55
CA TYR A 81 13.90 -3.93 -2.15
C TYR A 81 13.23 -2.87 -1.27
N ILE A 82 13.59 -1.57 -1.46
CA ILE A 82 12.96 -0.46 -0.73
C ILE A 82 11.46 -0.41 -1.03
N ASN A 83 11.07 -0.47 -2.30
CA ASN A 83 9.66 -0.43 -2.72
C ASN A 83 8.87 -1.61 -2.15
N THR A 84 9.40 -2.82 -2.22
CA THR A 84 8.78 -4.04 -1.69
C THR A 84 8.61 -3.97 -0.17
N THR A 85 9.65 -3.51 0.53
CA THR A 85 9.61 -3.34 1.99
C THR A 85 8.57 -2.30 2.39
N MET A 86 8.52 -1.16 1.70
CA MET A 86 7.53 -0.11 1.97
C MET A 86 6.09 -0.61 1.75
N LYS A 87 5.83 -1.39 0.70
CA LYS A 87 4.52 -2.04 0.47
C LYS A 87 4.15 -2.98 1.62
N SER A 88 5.11 -3.79 2.07
CA SER A 88 4.90 -4.74 3.17
C SER A 88 4.60 -4.03 4.49
N VAL A 89 5.34 -2.98 4.82
CA VAL A 89 5.11 -2.16 6.02
C VAL A 89 3.72 -1.52 5.99
N ARG A 90 3.31 -0.91 4.87
CA ARG A 90 1.97 -0.32 4.73
C ARG A 90 0.87 -1.36 4.92
N LYS A 91 1.05 -2.56 4.38
CA LYS A 91 0.09 -3.65 4.55
C LYS A 91 -0.07 -4.01 6.03
N VAL A 92 1.05 -4.26 6.73
CA VAL A 92 1.02 -4.59 8.17
C VAL A 92 0.38 -3.45 8.97
N GLN A 93 0.71 -2.20 8.67
CA GLN A 93 0.12 -1.04 9.34
C GLN A 93 -1.40 -0.97 9.14
N ASN A 94 -1.89 -1.21 7.93
CA ASN A 94 -3.33 -1.24 7.65
C ASN A 94 -4.02 -2.38 8.39
N ASP A 95 -3.41 -3.56 8.43
CA ASP A 95 -3.96 -4.72 9.14
C ASP A 95 -4.01 -4.46 10.66
N CYS A 96 -2.97 -3.85 11.24
CA CYS A 96 -2.94 -3.45 12.65
C CYS A 96 -4.00 -2.38 12.96
N ASN A 97 -4.14 -1.36 12.12
CA ASN A 97 -5.12 -0.30 12.31
C ASN A 97 -6.56 -0.86 12.28
N LEU A 98 -6.82 -1.78 11.34
CA LEU A 98 -8.14 -2.42 11.26
C LEU A 98 -8.40 -3.31 12.47
N LEU A 99 -7.39 -4.06 12.93
CA LEU A 99 -7.50 -4.87 14.15
C LEU A 99 -7.81 -4.01 15.37
N SER A 100 -7.10 -2.90 15.57
CA SER A 100 -7.35 -1.96 16.66
C SER A 100 -8.78 -1.42 16.58
N LEU A 101 -9.20 -0.96 15.40
CA LEU A 101 -10.55 -0.44 15.21
C LEU A 101 -11.63 -1.46 15.54
N CYS A 102 -11.46 -2.73 15.16
CA CYS A 102 -12.41 -3.80 15.47
C CYS A 102 -12.36 -4.21 16.93
N THR A 103 -11.22 -4.09 17.59
CA THR A 103 -11.10 -4.36 19.03
C THR A 103 -11.78 -3.28 19.87
N ASP A 104 -11.68 -2.01 19.43
CA ASP A 104 -12.29 -0.87 20.13
C ASP A 104 -13.80 -0.77 19.84
N ASN A 105 -14.28 -1.34 18.73
CA ASN A 105 -15.66 -1.26 18.26
C ASN A 105 -16.17 -2.64 17.80
N TYR A 106 -16.44 -3.53 18.75
CA TYR A 106 -16.95 -4.88 18.46
C TYR A 106 -18.22 -4.91 17.60
N GLU A 107 -19.04 -3.86 17.69
CA GLU A 107 -20.24 -3.73 16.88
C GLU A 107 -19.99 -3.72 15.36
N LEU A 108 -18.76 -3.44 14.92
CA LEU A 108 -18.40 -3.48 13.50
C LEU A 108 -18.32 -4.90 12.95
N LEU A 109 -18.09 -5.90 13.82
CA LEU A 109 -17.90 -7.30 13.41
C LEU A 109 -19.20 -7.94 12.92
N ASP A 110 -20.36 -7.48 13.39
CA ASP A 110 -21.66 -8.06 13.01
C ASP A 110 -22.41 -7.24 11.95
N LYS A 111 -21.87 -6.08 11.58
CA LYS A 111 -22.53 -5.17 10.63
C LYS A 111 -22.10 -5.42 9.21
N GLU A 112 -23.07 -5.35 8.31
CA GLU A 112 -22.78 -5.27 6.89
C GLU A 112 -22.22 -3.88 6.55
N LEU A 113 -21.13 -3.88 5.83
CA LEU A 113 -20.44 -2.68 5.35
C LEU A 113 -20.43 -2.69 3.83
N ASP A 114 -20.68 -1.53 3.24
CA ASP A 114 -20.42 -1.32 1.83
C ASP A 114 -18.92 -1.31 1.58
N GLY A 115 -18.48 -2.12 0.63
CA GLY A 115 -17.08 -2.22 0.23
C GLY A 115 -16.92 -1.98 -1.27
N PHE A 116 -16.01 -1.10 -1.63
CA PHE A 116 -15.64 -0.82 -3.01
C PHE A 116 -14.47 -1.71 -3.40
N ILE A 117 -14.70 -2.60 -4.40
CA ILE A 117 -13.71 -3.55 -4.91
C ILE A 117 -12.87 -2.88 -5.99
N PHE A 118 -11.54 -3.02 -5.87
CA PHE A 118 -10.59 -2.50 -6.84
C PHE A 118 -9.30 -3.33 -6.82
N ASP A 119 -8.36 -3.05 -7.71
CA ASP A 119 -7.01 -3.62 -7.77
C ASP A 119 -7.00 -5.16 -7.79
N LYS A 120 -7.80 -5.72 -8.70
CA LYS A 120 -7.95 -7.16 -8.89
C LYS A 120 -6.69 -7.78 -9.46
N THR A 121 -6.17 -8.77 -8.76
CA THR A 121 -5.06 -9.61 -9.21
C THR A 121 -5.48 -11.08 -9.26
N ARG A 122 -5.08 -11.78 -10.31
CA ARG A 122 -5.29 -13.23 -10.43
C ARG A 122 -4.07 -13.96 -9.87
N ARG A 123 -4.29 -14.92 -8.98
CA ARG A 123 -3.26 -15.82 -8.48
C ARG A 123 -3.51 -17.22 -9.03
N ASP A 124 -2.72 -17.61 -10.00
CA ASP A 124 -2.75 -18.98 -10.53
C ASP A 124 -1.79 -19.84 -9.73
N LYS A 125 -2.33 -20.79 -8.95
CA LYS A 125 -1.54 -21.88 -8.36
C LYS A 125 -1.48 -23.12 -9.25
N THR A 126 -2.55 -23.37 -10.01
CA THR A 126 -2.68 -24.39 -11.04
C THR A 126 -3.86 -24.02 -11.94
N GLN A 127 -3.96 -24.56 -13.15
CA GLN A 127 -5.08 -24.27 -14.08
C GLN A 127 -6.50 -24.60 -13.53
N ARG A 128 -6.60 -25.37 -12.43
CA ARG A 128 -7.89 -25.80 -11.84
C ARG A 128 -8.31 -24.99 -10.61
N ASP A 129 -7.43 -24.23 -9.96
CA ASP A 129 -7.72 -23.48 -8.73
C ASP A 129 -7.24 -22.01 -8.84
N SER A 130 -7.86 -21.28 -9.77
CA SER A 130 -7.63 -19.83 -9.85
C SER A 130 -8.32 -19.13 -8.68
N THR A 131 -7.54 -18.38 -7.90
CA THR A 131 -8.06 -17.49 -6.89
C THR A 131 -7.80 -16.04 -7.30
N TYR A 132 -8.76 -15.19 -7.02
CA TYR A 132 -8.67 -13.76 -7.27
C TYR A 132 -8.41 -13.04 -5.96
N GLN A 133 -7.50 -12.12 -5.98
CA GLN A 133 -7.21 -11.23 -4.88
C GLN A 133 -7.66 -9.83 -5.24
N TYR A 134 -8.36 -9.18 -4.33
CA TYR A 134 -8.93 -7.85 -4.47
C TYR A 134 -8.49 -6.96 -3.33
N MET A 135 -8.41 -5.67 -3.57
CA MET A 135 -8.44 -4.68 -2.52
C MET A 135 -9.87 -4.18 -2.35
N VAL A 136 -10.29 -4.04 -1.11
CA VAL A 136 -11.63 -3.55 -0.75
C VAL A 136 -11.49 -2.32 0.13
N TYR A 137 -12.00 -1.20 -0.34
CA TYR A 137 -12.13 0.01 0.45
C TYR A 137 -13.48 0.02 1.15
N LEU A 138 -13.49 0.21 2.46
CA LEU A 138 -14.67 0.32 3.32
C LEU A 138 -14.90 1.80 3.66
N PRO A 139 -15.76 2.53 2.93
CA PRO A 139 -15.90 3.98 3.07
C PRO A 139 -16.32 4.42 4.47
N LYS A 140 -17.19 3.64 5.12
CA LYS A 140 -17.72 3.94 6.46
C LYS A 140 -16.63 4.06 7.52
N ILE A 141 -15.60 3.24 7.43
CA ILE A 141 -14.48 3.20 8.37
C ILE A 141 -13.18 3.73 7.76
N LYS A 142 -13.21 4.15 6.49
CA LYS A 142 -12.07 4.69 5.72
C LYS A 142 -10.85 3.76 5.70
N MET A 143 -11.08 2.45 5.68
CA MET A 143 -10.04 1.43 5.72
C MET A 143 -9.99 0.64 4.42
N VAL A 144 -8.81 0.13 4.11
CA VAL A 144 -8.59 -0.79 2.99
C VAL A 144 -8.14 -2.13 3.54
N ASN A 145 -8.73 -3.20 3.04
CA ASN A 145 -8.30 -4.56 3.36
C ASN A 145 -8.26 -5.44 2.11
N GLN A 146 -7.51 -6.51 2.20
CA GLN A 146 -7.40 -7.50 1.16
C GLN A 146 -8.52 -8.53 1.27
N TYR A 147 -9.15 -8.86 0.15
CA TYR A 147 -10.16 -9.90 0.03
C TYR A 147 -9.72 -10.94 -1.01
N THR A 148 -9.90 -12.22 -0.72
CA THR A 148 -9.58 -13.32 -1.64
C THR A 148 -10.84 -14.14 -1.91
N SER A 149 -11.12 -14.40 -3.18
CA SER A 149 -12.28 -15.18 -3.63
C SER A 149 -11.91 -16.16 -4.74
N LYS A 150 -12.63 -17.26 -4.80
CA LYS A 150 -12.63 -18.18 -5.98
C LYS A 150 -13.50 -17.62 -7.11
N PHE A 151 -14.42 -16.73 -6.80
CA PHE A 151 -15.31 -16.12 -7.79
C PHE A 151 -14.63 -14.92 -8.45
N ASN A 152 -14.82 -14.83 -9.75
CA ASN A 152 -14.40 -13.68 -10.53
C ASN A 152 -15.42 -12.55 -10.37
N ILE A 153 -15.07 -11.53 -9.58
CA ILE A 153 -15.91 -10.36 -9.30
C ILE A 153 -15.41 -9.21 -10.18
N ASP A 154 -16.34 -8.40 -10.67
CA ASP A 154 -15.99 -7.23 -11.46
C ASP A 154 -15.27 -6.19 -10.60
N ASN A 155 -14.22 -5.62 -11.19
CA ASN A 155 -13.47 -4.53 -10.61
C ASN A 155 -14.33 -3.24 -10.60
N MET A 156 -14.04 -2.31 -9.69
CA MET A 156 -14.72 -1.01 -9.59
C MET A 156 -16.21 -1.12 -9.24
N THR A 157 -16.60 -2.14 -8.48
CA THR A 157 -17.98 -2.37 -8.04
C THR A 157 -18.13 -2.26 -6.52
N MET A 158 -19.36 -1.94 -6.10
CA MET A 158 -19.74 -1.95 -4.67
C MET A 158 -20.35 -3.30 -4.32
N GLN A 159 -19.93 -3.86 -3.21
CA GLN A 159 -20.44 -5.11 -2.65
C GLN A 159 -20.65 -4.99 -1.14
N LYS A 160 -21.41 -5.91 -0.56
CA LYS A 160 -21.58 -5.99 0.89
C LYS A 160 -20.56 -6.94 1.50
N PHE A 161 -19.93 -6.48 2.57
CA PHE A 161 -18.94 -7.24 3.31
C PHE A 161 -19.26 -7.27 4.80
N LYS A 162 -18.87 -8.37 5.45
CA LYS A 162 -18.77 -8.48 6.89
C LYS A 162 -17.32 -8.64 7.29
N ILE A 163 -16.99 -8.10 8.45
CA ILE A 163 -15.66 -8.25 9.05
C ILE A 163 -15.73 -9.37 10.07
N TYR A 164 -14.87 -10.38 9.94
CA TYR A 164 -14.72 -11.45 10.91
C TYR A 164 -13.36 -11.37 11.58
N MET A 165 -13.36 -11.49 12.89
CA MET A 165 -12.14 -11.59 13.69
C MET A 165 -11.96 -13.03 14.15
N PHE A 166 -10.84 -13.64 13.77
CA PHE A 166 -10.45 -14.97 14.19
C PHE A 166 -9.36 -14.87 15.25
N GLN A 167 -9.52 -15.62 16.32
CA GLN A 167 -8.45 -15.83 17.28
C GLN A 167 -7.79 -17.18 16.99
N ASP A 168 -6.51 -17.15 16.67
CA ASP A 168 -5.69 -18.34 16.53
C ASP A 168 -5.05 -18.61 17.90
N GLU A 169 -5.64 -19.52 18.67
CA GLU A 169 -5.22 -19.82 20.04
C GLU A 169 -3.84 -20.50 20.08
N VAL A 170 -3.48 -21.25 19.02
CA VAL A 170 -2.19 -21.95 18.94
C VAL A 170 -1.03 -20.97 18.76
N ASN A 171 -1.22 -19.97 17.90
CA ASN A 171 -0.19 -18.96 17.59
C ASN A 171 -0.40 -17.65 18.34
N LEU A 172 -1.38 -17.55 19.23
CA LEU A 172 -1.77 -16.35 19.97
C LEU A 172 -1.95 -15.12 19.06
N LYS A 173 -2.51 -15.34 17.86
CA LYS A 173 -2.68 -14.28 16.86
C LYS A 173 -4.16 -14.01 16.59
N LYS A 174 -4.52 -12.74 16.58
CA LYS A 174 -5.81 -12.29 16.07
C LYS A 174 -5.66 -11.95 14.58
N LYS A 175 -6.60 -12.42 13.75
CA LYS A 175 -6.65 -12.15 12.32
C LYS A 175 -8.02 -11.62 11.95
N ILE A 176 -8.03 -10.64 11.07
CA ILE A 176 -9.26 -10.11 10.49
C ILE A 176 -9.39 -10.60 9.06
N ARG A 177 -10.60 -10.98 8.68
CA ARG A 177 -10.98 -11.34 7.31
C ARG A 177 -12.23 -10.58 6.91
N LEU A 178 -12.27 -10.22 5.62
CA LEU A 178 -13.50 -9.80 4.97
C LEU A 178 -14.17 -11.00 4.34
N GLU A 179 -15.47 -11.13 4.51
CA GLU A 179 -16.32 -12.06 3.77
C GLU A 179 -17.40 -11.27 3.04
N ARG A 180 -17.62 -11.65 1.79
CA ARG A 180 -18.69 -11.07 0.99
C ARG A 180 -20.02 -11.70 1.38
N ASN A 181 -21.01 -10.88 1.66
CA ASN A 181 -22.38 -11.34 1.79
C ASN A 181 -22.94 -11.58 0.39
N CYS A 182 -23.35 -12.83 0.12
CA CYS A 182 -23.97 -13.24 -1.16
C CYS A 182 -25.46 -12.94 -1.16
#